data_752c1e4e3134fde96dfeabe65ac563e6
#
_entry.id   752c1e4e3134fde96dfeabe65ac563e6
#
_cell.length_a   1.000
_cell.length_b   1.000
_cell.length_c   1.000
_cell.angle_alpha   90.00
_cell.angle_beta   90.00
_cell.angle_gamma   90.00
#
_symmetry.space_group_name_H-M   'P 1'
#
loop_
_entity.id
_entity.type
_entity.pdbx_description
1 polymer ?
#
loop_
_entity_poly.entity_id
_entity_poly.type
_entity_poly.pdbx_seq_one_letter_code
_entity_poly.pdbx_strand_id
1 'polypeptide(L)'
;MVSKLKEEDFEVLRIPLESGRQGPSQLATALILGAIFMPMIYALEYYVAAYDSIFPYKQKILEVHFWLTSVLVLLSIIYAIPFIYRRSQKVQYLLTILVSQNLFTFPLFICALFFIGKEGEGMKATPESLLNFTYILLFIGLLVFLLTFVRFYTLLRKGQYRKGSSKELLRIKFEKKSLLPTAIIVGIGLVLVLQYIIRNSAINDFNMYGVILIGITLFYVMLFILPEQLVILYCKMRFKSFNFNESGYLNSLESE
;
A
#
# COMPACT_ATOMS: atom_id res chain seq x y z
N MET A 1 0.78 -16.47 18.83
CA MET A 1 -0.69 -16.55 18.64
C MET A 1 -1.08 -17.17 17.30
N VAL A 2 -0.58 -16.66 16.17
CA VAL A 2 -0.83 -17.21 14.82
C VAL A 2 -0.20 -18.59 14.60
N SER A 3 0.80 -18.95 15.38
CA SER A 3 1.53 -20.23 15.29
C SER A 3 0.68 -21.50 15.53
N LYS A 4 -0.52 -21.37 16.10
CA LYS A 4 -1.44 -22.49 16.35
C LYS A 4 -2.42 -22.77 15.20
N LEU A 5 -2.48 -21.89 14.17
CA LEU A 5 -3.35 -22.07 13.01
C LEU A 5 -2.71 -23.04 12.03
N LYS A 6 -3.52 -23.91 11.44
CA LYS A 6 -3.11 -24.85 10.39
C LYS A 6 -3.08 -24.16 9.03
N GLU A 7 -2.48 -24.78 8.04
CA GLU A 7 -2.40 -24.28 6.67
C GLU A 7 -3.78 -24.04 6.06
N GLU A 8 -4.73 -24.94 6.32
CA GLU A 8 -6.13 -24.85 5.89
C GLU A 8 -6.83 -23.54 6.33
N ASP A 9 -6.42 -22.97 7.48
CA ASP A 9 -7.00 -21.71 7.98
C ASP A 9 -6.67 -20.50 7.09
N PHE A 10 -5.70 -20.64 6.16
CA PHE A 10 -5.21 -19.58 5.29
C PHE A 10 -5.49 -19.82 3.81
N GLU A 11 -6.23 -20.87 3.45
CA GLU A 11 -6.37 -21.36 2.08
C GLU A 11 -6.93 -20.29 1.13
N VAL A 12 -7.91 -19.51 1.56
CA VAL A 12 -8.47 -18.39 0.79
C VAL A 12 -7.44 -17.30 0.47
N LEU A 13 -6.37 -17.18 1.26
CA LEU A 13 -5.29 -16.23 0.99
C LEU A 13 -4.38 -16.67 -0.16
N ARG A 14 -4.48 -17.92 -0.62
CA ARG A 14 -3.75 -18.44 -1.78
C ARG A 14 -4.36 -18.02 -3.11
N ILE A 15 -5.63 -17.65 -3.15
CA ILE A 15 -6.35 -17.34 -4.40
C ILE A 15 -5.60 -16.33 -5.29
N PRO A 16 -5.01 -15.21 -4.79
CA PRO A 16 -4.22 -14.31 -5.61
C PRO A 16 -2.88 -14.89 -6.08
N LEU A 17 -2.36 -15.92 -5.42
CA LEU A 17 -1.17 -16.67 -5.84
C LEU A 17 -1.56 -17.68 -6.93
N GLU A 18 -2.68 -18.38 -6.78
CA GLU A 18 -3.22 -19.37 -7.72
C GLU A 18 -3.65 -18.70 -9.03
N SER A 19 -4.23 -17.51 -8.99
CA SER A 19 -4.56 -16.72 -10.20
C SER A 19 -3.33 -16.14 -10.90
N GLY A 20 -2.15 -16.25 -10.31
CA GLY A 20 -0.90 -15.70 -10.83
C GLY A 20 -0.71 -14.20 -10.58
N ARG A 21 -1.73 -13.46 -10.09
CA ARG A 21 -1.63 -11.99 -9.85
C ARG A 21 -0.53 -11.62 -8.86
N GLN A 22 -0.24 -12.47 -7.90
CA GLN A 22 0.87 -12.33 -6.96
C GLN A 22 1.99 -13.35 -7.23
N GLY A 23 2.12 -13.78 -8.49
CA GLY A 23 3.24 -14.60 -8.94
C GLY A 23 4.55 -13.81 -8.97
N PRO A 24 5.71 -14.49 -8.88
CA PRO A 24 7.01 -13.82 -8.79
C PRO A 24 7.32 -12.88 -9.96
N SER A 25 6.87 -13.22 -11.19
CA SER A 25 7.05 -12.37 -12.37
C SER A 25 6.19 -11.10 -12.33
N GLN A 26 4.94 -11.20 -11.86
CA GLN A 26 4.05 -10.05 -11.69
C GLN A 26 4.55 -9.12 -10.58
N LEU A 27 5.07 -9.69 -9.49
CA LEU A 27 5.72 -8.91 -8.45
C LEU A 27 6.98 -8.21 -8.96
N ALA A 28 7.77 -8.87 -9.82
CA ALA A 28 8.94 -8.25 -10.47
C ALA A 28 8.53 -7.06 -11.35
N THR A 29 7.46 -7.19 -12.14
CA THR A 29 6.90 -6.07 -12.91
C THR A 29 6.45 -4.92 -12.00
N ALA A 30 5.77 -5.23 -10.89
CA ALA A 30 5.36 -4.23 -9.93
C ALA A 30 6.56 -3.51 -9.28
N LEU A 31 7.65 -4.22 -9.00
CA LEU A 31 8.89 -3.64 -8.48
C LEU A 31 9.56 -2.71 -9.49
N ILE A 32 9.59 -3.07 -10.79
CA ILE A 32 10.14 -2.19 -11.84
C ILE A 32 9.30 -0.91 -11.94
N LEU A 33 7.98 -1.04 -11.99
CA LEU A 33 7.10 0.13 -11.99
C LEU A 33 7.30 0.98 -10.71
N GLY A 34 7.44 0.33 -9.57
CA GLY A 34 7.78 1.00 -8.31
C GLY A 34 9.09 1.77 -8.39
N ALA A 35 10.13 1.18 -8.98
CA ALA A 35 11.43 1.83 -9.15
C ALA A 35 11.36 3.09 -10.03
N ILE A 36 10.40 3.17 -10.96
CA ILE A 36 10.16 4.34 -11.80
C ILE A 36 9.31 5.38 -11.06
N PHE A 37 8.22 4.96 -10.43
CA PHE A 37 7.26 5.90 -9.85
C PHE A 37 7.70 6.47 -8.50
N MET A 38 8.44 5.73 -7.67
CA MET A 38 8.89 6.24 -6.37
C MET A 38 9.73 7.52 -6.48
N PRO A 39 10.76 7.61 -7.36
CA PRO A 39 11.50 8.86 -7.55
C PRO A 39 10.64 10.01 -8.08
N MET A 40 9.67 9.70 -8.95
CA MET A 40 8.76 10.72 -9.48
C MET A 40 7.86 11.31 -8.37
N ILE A 41 7.31 10.47 -7.51
CA ILE A 41 6.48 10.91 -6.39
C ILE A 41 7.33 11.67 -5.36
N TYR A 42 8.56 11.21 -5.09
CA TYR A 42 9.49 11.95 -4.24
C TYR A 42 9.84 13.34 -4.83
N ALA A 43 10.01 13.44 -6.14
CA ALA A 43 10.22 14.73 -6.78
C ALA A 43 9.02 15.69 -6.61
N LEU A 44 7.79 15.18 -6.71
CA LEU A 44 6.58 15.96 -6.41
C LEU A 44 6.54 16.40 -4.94
N GLU A 45 6.90 15.51 -4.03
CA GLU A 45 7.00 15.83 -2.61
C GLU A 45 8.00 16.96 -2.36
N TYR A 46 9.21 16.85 -2.94
CA TYR A 46 10.30 17.80 -2.74
C TYR A 46 10.03 19.15 -3.40
N TYR A 47 9.67 19.15 -4.70
CA TYR A 47 9.57 20.38 -5.49
C TYR A 47 8.21 21.07 -5.39
N VAL A 48 7.15 20.32 -5.07
CA VAL A 48 5.78 20.86 -5.08
C VAL A 48 5.19 20.95 -3.68
N ALA A 49 5.19 19.86 -2.92
CA ALA A 49 4.54 19.87 -1.62
C ALA A 49 5.36 20.59 -0.54
N ALA A 50 6.68 20.36 -0.52
CA ALA A 50 7.58 20.94 0.47
C ALA A 50 7.95 22.41 0.17
N TYR A 51 7.73 22.88 -1.05
CA TYR A 51 7.93 24.27 -1.42
C TYR A 51 7.15 25.18 -0.48
N ASP A 52 7.30 26.25 -0.06
CA ASP A 52 6.55 27.15 0.85
C ASP A 52 5.88 26.51 2.09
N SER A 53 6.22 25.28 2.46
CA SER A 53 5.67 24.63 3.66
C SER A 53 6.47 25.03 4.90
N ILE A 54 5.75 25.46 5.95
CA ILE A 54 6.31 25.75 7.28
C ILE A 54 6.37 24.50 8.17
N PHE A 55 6.10 23.31 7.62
CA PHE A 55 6.05 22.08 8.41
C PHE A 55 7.37 21.85 9.15
N PRO A 56 7.34 21.60 10.48
CA PRO A 56 8.55 21.41 11.25
C PRO A 56 9.30 20.15 10.82
N TYR A 57 10.63 20.22 10.90
CA TYR A 57 11.53 19.12 10.48
C TYR A 57 11.42 18.72 8.99
N LYS A 58 10.82 19.55 8.13
CA LYS A 58 10.66 19.31 6.69
C LYS A 58 11.91 18.73 6.03
N GLN A 59 13.06 19.38 6.22
CA GLN A 59 14.32 18.94 5.61
C GLN A 59 14.74 17.53 6.07
N LYS A 60 14.59 17.22 7.35
CA LYS A 60 14.93 15.92 7.90
C LYS A 60 13.99 14.82 7.39
N ILE A 61 12.70 15.13 7.26
CA ILE A 61 11.70 14.21 6.68
C ILE A 61 12.07 13.90 5.21
N LEU A 62 12.37 14.92 4.42
CA LEU A 62 12.78 14.76 3.03
C LEU A 62 14.08 13.95 2.90
N GLU A 63 15.08 14.22 3.73
CA GLU A 63 16.34 13.49 3.73
C GLU A 63 16.13 12.00 4.05
N VAL A 64 15.39 11.69 5.11
CA VAL A 64 15.11 10.29 5.50
C VAL A 64 14.32 9.58 4.40
N HIS A 65 13.31 10.25 3.84
CA HIS A 65 12.49 9.67 2.76
C HIS A 65 13.31 9.49 1.46
N PHE A 66 14.24 10.39 1.15
CA PHE A 66 15.16 10.24 0.03
C PHE A 66 15.99 8.97 0.13
N TRP A 67 16.62 8.75 1.28
CA TRP A 67 17.46 7.56 1.49
C TRP A 67 16.64 6.27 1.47
N LEU A 68 15.47 6.28 2.12
CA LEU A 68 14.54 5.15 2.08
C LEU A 68 14.12 4.81 0.65
N THR A 69 13.69 5.81 -0.11
CA THR A 69 13.28 5.67 -1.51
C THR A 69 14.43 5.17 -2.38
N SER A 70 15.63 5.72 -2.22
CA SER A 70 16.82 5.32 -2.98
C SER A 70 17.18 3.84 -2.74
N VAL A 71 17.16 3.39 -1.50
CA VAL A 71 17.40 1.99 -1.14
C VAL A 71 16.32 1.08 -1.73
N LEU A 72 15.04 1.47 -1.63
CA LEU A 72 13.93 0.69 -2.18
C LEU A 72 13.99 0.60 -3.70
N VAL A 73 14.37 1.67 -4.40
CA VAL A 73 14.58 1.67 -5.86
C VAL A 73 15.68 0.67 -6.25
N LEU A 74 16.83 0.74 -5.58
CA LEU A 74 17.96 -0.17 -5.85
C LEU A 74 17.55 -1.63 -5.63
N LEU A 75 16.92 -1.93 -4.49
CA LEU A 75 16.45 -3.28 -4.18
C LEU A 75 15.35 -3.73 -5.18
N SER A 76 14.46 -2.85 -5.61
CA SER A 76 13.42 -3.16 -6.59
C SER A 76 14.01 -3.61 -7.91
N ILE A 77 15.05 -2.95 -8.40
CA ILE A 77 15.76 -3.33 -9.62
C ILE A 77 16.42 -4.71 -9.45
N ILE A 78 17.12 -4.94 -8.31
CA ILE A 78 17.80 -6.20 -8.02
C ILE A 78 16.79 -7.36 -7.96
N TYR A 79 15.69 -7.20 -7.19
CA TYR A 79 14.69 -8.26 -7.00
C TYR A 79 13.68 -8.38 -8.15
N ALA A 80 13.80 -7.58 -9.20
CA ALA A 80 13.12 -7.78 -10.48
C ALA A 80 13.84 -8.77 -11.40
N ILE A 81 15.12 -9.08 -11.11
CA ILE A 81 15.95 -10.03 -11.92
C ILE A 81 15.45 -11.46 -11.70
N PRO A 82 15.10 -12.22 -12.78
CA PRO A 82 14.53 -13.57 -12.67
C PRO A 82 15.35 -14.56 -11.84
N PHE A 83 16.66 -14.53 -11.98
CA PHE A 83 17.57 -15.39 -11.22
C PHE A 83 17.51 -15.13 -9.71
N ILE A 84 17.31 -13.86 -9.29
CA ILE A 84 17.27 -13.46 -7.89
C ILE A 84 15.90 -13.76 -7.28
N TYR A 85 14.81 -13.31 -7.92
CA TYR A 85 13.48 -13.46 -7.33
C TYR A 85 13.02 -14.92 -7.26
N ARG A 86 13.43 -15.80 -8.19
CA ARG A 86 13.08 -17.23 -8.13
C ARG A 86 13.62 -17.90 -6.88
N ARG A 87 14.81 -17.50 -6.43
CA ARG A 87 15.48 -18.04 -5.23
C ARG A 87 15.04 -17.34 -3.93
N SER A 88 14.54 -16.10 -4.03
CA SER A 88 14.29 -15.23 -2.88
C SER A 88 12.86 -14.69 -2.85
N GLN A 89 11.85 -15.51 -3.19
CA GLN A 89 10.44 -15.12 -3.30
C GLN A 89 9.86 -14.44 -2.05
N LYS A 90 10.32 -14.88 -0.86
CA LYS A 90 9.89 -14.33 0.44
C LYS A 90 10.36 -12.89 0.61
N VAL A 91 11.62 -12.62 0.22
CA VAL A 91 12.21 -11.28 0.27
C VAL A 91 11.59 -10.39 -0.80
N GLN A 92 11.38 -10.92 -2.01
CA GLN A 92 10.67 -10.20 -3.08
C GLN A 92 9.27 -9.76 -2.60
N TYR A 93 8.53 -10.64 -1.94
CA TYR A 93 7.19 -10.31 -1.43
C TYR A 93 7.24 -9.24 -0.33
N LEU A 94 8.17 -9.36 0.63
CA LEU A 94 8.41 -8.33 1.64
C LEU A 94 8.74 -6.98 0.99
N LEU A 95 9.64 -6.98 0.01
CA LEU A 95 10.01 -5.77 -0.71
C LEU A 95 8.82 -5.15 -1.44
N THR A 96 7.94 -5.97 -2.05
CA THR A 96 6.71 -5.48 -2.68
C THR A 96 5.79 -4.79 -1.68
N ILE A 97 5.68 -5.29 -0.44
CA ILE A 97 4.94 -4.60 0.63
C ILE A 97 5.58 -3.24 0.92
N LEU A 98 6.89 -3.19 1.15
CA LEU A 98 7.60 -1.94 1.45
C LEU A 98 7.48 -0.92 0.32
N VAL A 99 7.63 -1.36 -0.94
CA VAL A 99 7.46 -0.51 -2.12
C VAL A 99 6.04 0.01 -2.23
N SER A 100 5.02 -0.82 -1.96
CA SER A 100 3.62 -0.36 -1.98
C SER A 100 3.34 0.69 -0.91
N GLN A 101 3.91 0.55 0.28
CA GLN A 101 3.82 1.57 1.34
C GLN A 101 4.56 2.85 0.95
N ASN A 102 5.73 2.73 0.32
CA ASN A 102 6.52 3.88 -0.14
C ASN A 102 5.96 4.55 -1.40
N LEU A 103 5.00 3.95 -2.10
CA LEU A 103 4.30 4.57 -3.23
C LEU A 103 3.00 5.27 -2.80
N PHE A 104 2.22 4.62 -1.94
CA PHE A 104 0.84 5.02 -1.71
C PHE A 104 0.57 5.51 -0.28
N THR A 105 1.45 5.22 0.68
CA THR A 105 1.23 5.59 2.09
C THR A 105 2.06 6.80 2.47
N PHE A 106 3.38 6.63 2.54
CA PHE A 106 4.26 7.66 3.10
C PHE A 106 4.30 8.94 2.28
N PRO A 107 4.59 8.94 0.97
CA PRO A 107 4.79 10.20 0.26
C PRO A 107 3.50 11.00 0.12
N LEU A 108 2.36 10.33 -0.09
CA LEU A 108 1.08 11.04 -0.21
C LEU A 108 0.62 11.62 1.13
N PHE A 109 0.90 10.92 2.23
CA PHE A 109 0.67 11.44 3.58
C PHE A 109 1.60 12.62 3.89
N ILE A 110 2.89 12.53 3.57
CA ILE A 110 3.86 13.62 3.74
C ILE A 110 3.46 14.83 2.87
N CYS A 111 3.08 14.61 1.61
CA CYS A 111 2.55 15.67 0.75
C CYS A 111 1.34 16.36 1.37
N ALA A 112 0.39 15.58 1.91
CA ALA A 112 -0.79 16.14 2.58
C ALA A 112 -0.41 17.03 3.78
N LEU A 113 0.53 16.57 4.61
CA LEU A 113 1.04 17.35 5.75
C LEU A 113 1.76 18.62 5.31
N PHE A 114 2.58 18.55 4.26
CA PHE A 114 3.27 19.72 3.74
C PHE A 114 2.31 20.73 3.10
N PHE A 115 1.25 20.27 2.43
CA PHE A 115 0.22 21.16 1.91
C PHE A 115 -0.59 21.85 3.02
N ILE A 116 -0.92 21.14 4.11
CA ILE A 116 -1.57 21.77 5.29
C ILE A 116 -0.65 22.84 5.92
N GLY A 117 0.66 22.65 5.84
CA GLY A 117 1.66 23.59 6.35
C GLY A 117 2.02 24.72 5.36
N LYS A 118 1.35 24.89 4.22
CA LYS A 118 1.59 26.03 3.34
C LYS A 118 0.97 27.30 3.93
N GLU A 119 1.70 28.40 3.84
CA GLU A 119 1.17 29.71 4.17
C GLU A 119 0.12 30.13 3.13
N GLY A 120 -1.12 30.31 3.54
CA GLY A 120 -2.23 30.74 2.68
C GLY A 120 -3.22 31.61 3.46
N GLU A 121 -4.02 32.38 2.73
CA GLU A 121 -5.03 33.31 3.27
C GLU A 121 -6.20 32.56 3.95
N GLY A 122 -5.97 31.80 5.00
CA GLY A 122 -7.08 31.14 5.70
C GLY A 122 -6.68 30.14 6.78
N MET A 123 -5.54 29.52 6.70
CA MET A 123 -5.05 28.64 7.77
C MET A 123 -3.81 29.26 8.44
N LYS A 124 -4.02 29.88 9.60
CA LYS A 124 -2.89 30.27 10.49
C LYS A 124 -2.39 29.04 11.24
N ALA A 125 -1.79 28.09 10.52
CA ALA A 125 -1.20 26.92 11.15
C ALA A 125 0.14 27.33 11.82
N THR A 126 0.32 26.94 13.07
CA THR A 126 1.61 27.06 13.75
C THR A 126 2.37 25.74 13.64
N PRO A 127 3.72 25.73 13.71
CA PRO A 127 4.50 24.51 13.72
C PRO A 127 4.03 23.49 14.78
N GLU A 128 3.64 23.95 15.96
CA GLU A 128 3.12 23.10 17.03
C GLU A 128 1.76 22.49 16.68
N SER A 129 0.85 23.27 16.08
CA SER A 129 -0.47 22.76 15.67
C SER A 129 -0.34 21.69 14.57
N LEU A 130 0.62 21.85 13.64
CA LEU A 130 0.92 20.87 12.60
C LEU A 130 1.44 19.56 13.17
N LEU A 131 2.34 19.61 14.16
CA LEU A 131 2.82 18.40 14.84
C LEU A 131 1.71 17.71 15.62
N ASN A 132 0.91 18.44 16.38
CA ASN A 132 -0.21 17.88 17.13
C ASN A 132 -1.22 17.22 16.20
N PHE A 133 -1.55 17.85 15.09
CA PHE A 133 -2.42 17.28 14.06
C PHE A 133 -1.81 15.98 13.47
N THR A 134 -0.52 15.99 13.17
CA THR A 134 0.20 14.80 12.66
C THR A 134 0.13 13.66 13.68
N TYR A 135 0.39 13.92 14.96
CA TYR A 135 0.30 12.90 16.01
C TYR A 135 -1.11 12.32 16.15
N ILE A 136 -2.15 13.15 16.02
CA ILE A 136 -3.55 12.67 16.02
C ILE A 136 -3.79 11.74 14.83
N LEU A 137 -3.37 12.12 13.61
CA LEU A 137 -3.53 11.28 12.42
C LEU A 137 -2.77 9.94 12.55
N LEU A 138 -1.54 9.98 13.05
CA LEU A 138 -0.74 8.77 13.28
C LEU A 138 -1.36 7.88 14.36
N PHE A 139 -1.89 8.45 15.43
CA PHE A 139 -2.58 7.70 16.49
C PHE A 139 -3.85 7.02 15.94
N ILE A 140 -4.67 7.73 15.18
CA ILE A 140 -5.83 7.15 14.50
C ILE A 140 -5.38 6.04 13.53
N GLY A 141 -4.29 6.26 12.78
CA GLY A 141 -3.70 5.24 11.89
C GLY A 141 -3.29 3.98 12.63
N LEU A 142 -2.64 4.13 13.78
CA LEU A 142 -2.29 3.00 14.65
C LEU A 142 -3.54 2.24 15.13
N LEU A 143 -4.60 2.96 15.52
CA LEU A 143 -5.87 2.34 15.92
C LEU A 143 -6.51 1.57 14.74
N VAL A 144 -6.55 2.15 13.55
CA VAL A 144 -7.06 1.48 12.34
C VAL A 144 -6.28 0.21 12.07
N PHE A 145 -4.96 0.26 12.12
CA PHE A 145 -4.10 -0.91 11.93
C PHE A 145 -4.38 -2.00 12.97
N LEU A 146 -4.39 -1.66 14.26
CA LEU A 146 -4.60 -2.61 15.35
C LEU A 146 -6.00 -3.24 15.30
N LEU A 147 -7.05 -2.44 15.09
CA LEU A 147 -8.43 -2.94 14.97
C LEU A 147 -8.58 -3.86 13.77
N THR A 148 -7.98 -3.51 12.64
CA THR A 148 -7.99 -4.34 11.44
C THR A 148 -7.24 -5.64 11.65
N PHE A 149 -6.08 -5.59 12.31
CA PHE A 149 -5.28 -6.77 12.63
C PHE A 149 -6.05 -7.73 13.55
N VAL A 150 -6.67 -7.22 14.61
CA VAL A 150 -7.48 -8.01 15.55
C VAL A 150 -8.70 -8.61 14.83
N ARG A 151 -9.40 -7.81 14.02
CA ARG A 151 -10.53 -8.29 13.20
C ARG A 151 -10.09 -9.41 12.26
N PHE A 152 -8.98 -9.21 11.55
CA PHE A 152 -8.46 -10.20 10.61
C PHE A 152 -8.08 -11.51 11.31
N TYR A 153 -7.37 -11.42 12.43
CA TYR A 153 -7.04 -12.58 13.26
C TYR A 153 -8.27 -13.33 13.78
N THR A 154 -9.29 -12.60 14.22
CA THR A 154 -10.56 -13.18 14.67
C THR A 154 -11.27 -13.94 13.54
N LEU A 155 -11.27 -13.40 12.34
CA LEU A 155 -11.85 -14.05 11.16
C LEU A 155 -11.08 -15.31 10.74
N LEU A 156 -9.75 -15.30 10.83
CA LEU A 156 -8.93 -16.49 10.63
C LEU A 156 -9.29 -17.58 11.64
N ARG A 157 -9.38 -17.25 12.94
CA ARG A 157 -9.75 -18.22 13.98
C ARG A 157 -11.18 -18.78 13.82
N LYS A 158 -12.09 -18.02 13.24
CA LYS A 158 -13.45 -18.47 12.92
C LYS A 158 -13.52 -19.30 11.63
N GLY A 159 -12.40 -19.63 11.00
CA GLY A 159 -12.34 -20.41 9.77
C GLY A 159 -12.92 -19.71 8.53
N GLN A 160 -13.08 -18.39 8.58
CA GLN A 160 -13.62 -17.60 7.46
C GLN A 160 -12.68 -17.56 6.24
N TYR A 161 -11.44 -18.03 6.37
CA TYR A 161 -10.45 -18.11 5.30
C TYR A 161 -10.14 -19.56 4.90
N ARG A 162 -10.96 -20.52 5.34
CA ARG A 162 -10.93 -21.91 4.87
C ARG A 162 -11.67 -22.06 3.55
N LYS A 163 -11.36 -23.12 2.82
CA LYS A 163 -12.10 -23.54 1.64
C LYS A 163 -13.57 -23.80 1.97
N GLY A 164 -14.48 -23.44 1.04
CA GLY A 164 -15.93 -23.51 1.24
C GLY A 164 -16.53 -22.32 2.03
N SER A 165 -15.72 -21.35 2.47
CA SER A 165 -16.23 -20.18 3.20
C SER A 165 -16.90 -19.15 2.28
N SER A 166 -17.77 -18.32 2.86
CA SER A 166 -18.39 -17.19 2.14
C SER A 166 -17.36 -16.20 1.58
N LYS A 167 -16.21 -16.07 2.24
CA LYS A 167 -15.11 -15.21 1.77
C LYS A 167 -14.40 -15.78 0.56
N GLU A 168 -14.28 -17.10 0.44
CA GLU A 168 -13.76 -17.74 -0.77
C GLU A 168 -14.61 -17.38 -1.98
N LEU A 169 -15.92 -17.54 -1.89
CA LEU A 169 -16.85 -17.23 -2.99
C LEU A 169 -16.75 -15.77 -3.42
N LEU A 170 -16.69 -14.85 -2.47
CA LEU A 170 -16.51 -13.42 -2.76
C LEU A 170 -15.16 -13.18 -3.46
N ARG A 171 -14.08 -13.77 -2.95
CA ARG A 171 -12.74 -13.57 -3.48
C ARG A 171 -12.59 -14.15 -4.89
N ILE A 172 -13.11 -15.34 -5.14
CA ILE A 172 -13.15 -15.94 -6.50
C ILE A 172 -13.96 -15.06 -7.46
N LYS A 173 -15.09 -14.50 -7.00
CA LYS A 173 -15.90 -13.58 -7.82
C LYS A 173 -15.14 -12.31 -8.22
N PHE A 174 -14.38 -11.72 -7.27
CA PHE A 174 -13.54 -10.56 -7.54
C PHE A 174 -12.32 -10.91 -8.41
N GLU A 175 -11.78 -12.11 -8.24
CA GLU A 175 -10.62 -12.58 -9.02
C GLU A 175 -10.99 -12.89 -10.48
N LYS A 176 -12.14 -13.55 -10.73
CA LYS A 176 -12.62 -13.87 -12.08
C LYS A 176 -13.06 -12.65 -12.88
N LYS A 177 -13.64 -11.63 -12.21
CA LYS A 177 -13.93 -10.35 -12.84
C LYS A 177 -12.73 -9.44 -12.63
N SER A 178 -11.92 -9.24 -13.67
CA SER A 178 -10.91 -8.18 -13.64
C SER A 178 -11.64 -6.85 -13.46
N LEU A 179 -11.71 -6.36 -12.22
CA LEU A 179 -12.28 -5.05 -11.90
C LEU A 179 -11.30 -3.92 -12.29
N LEU A 180 -10.08 -4.26 -12.72
CA LEU A 180 -9.05 -3.29 -13.03
C LEU A 180 -9.48 -2.31 -14.14
N PRO A 181 -10.04 -2.74 -15.31
CA PRO A 181 -10.52 -1.82 -16.31
C PRO A 181 -11.64 -0.91 -15.79
N THR A 182 -12.59 -1.48 -15.03
CA THR A 182 -13.67 -0.71 -14.43
C THR A 182 -13.16 0.29 -13.40
N ALA A 183 -12.21 -0.11 -12.54
CA ALA A 183 -11.59 0.77 -11.57
C ALA A 183 -10.80 1.93 -12.23
N ILE A 184 -10.11 1.64 -13.34
CA ILE A 184 -9.40 2.67 -14.12
C ILE A 184 -10.40 3.65 -14.73
N ILE A 185 -11.47 3.17 -15.37
CA ILE A 185 -12.51 4.03 -15.98
C ILE A 185 -13.18 4.89 -14.92
N VAL A 186 -13.58 4.29 -13.79
CA VAL A 186 -14.19 5.02 -12.67
C VAL A 186 -13.20 6.03 -12.08
N GLY A 187 -11.93 5.66 -11.92
CA GLY A 187 -10.88 6.56 -11.43
C GLY A 187 -10.67 7.75 -12.36
N ILE A 188 -10.54 7.52 -13.66
CA ILE A 188 -10.42 8.59 -14.65
C ILE A 188 -11.68 9.46 -14.66
N GLY A 189 -12.88 8.85 -14.63
CA GLY A 189 -14.14 9.57 -14.59
C GLY A 189 -14.24 10.47 -13.35
N LEU A 190 -13.83 9.97 -12.18
CA LEU A 190 -13.82 10.72 -10.93
C LEU A 190 -12.82 11.89 -10.98
N VAL A 191 -11.63 11.68 -11.55
CA VAL A 191 -10.64 12.75 -11.77
C VAL A 191 -11.20 13.83 -12.70
N LEU A 192 -11.85 13.46 -13.80
CA LEU A 192 -12.45 14.42 -14.74
C LEU A 192 -13.59 15.21 -14.10
N VAL A 193 -14.46 14.55 -13.31
CA VAL A 193 -15.54 15.23 -12.56
C VAL A 193 -14.94 16.18 -11.52
N LEU A 194 -13.92 15.77 -10.79
CA LEU A 194 -13.22 16.64 -9.85
C LEU A 194 -12.58 17.84 -10.55
N GLN A 195 -11.91 17.63 -11.69
CA GLN A 195 -11.34 18.73 -12.48
C GLN A 195 -12.41 19.71 -12.99
N TYR A 196 -13.58 19.20 -13.42
CA TYR A 196 -14.69 20.04 -13.83
C TYR A 196 -15.22 20.90 -12.69
N ILE A 197 -15.45 20.29 -11.51
CA ILE A 197 -15.89 21.00 -10.30
C ILE A 197 -14.86 22.07 -9.91
N ILE A 198 -13.57 21.72 -9.93
CA ILE A 198 -12.46 22.62 -9.60
C ILE A 198 -12.44 23.86 -10.53
N ARG A 199 -12.56 23.65 -11.84
CA ARG A 199 -12.54 24.74 -12.82
C ARG A 199 -13.73 25.71 -12.68
N ASN A 200 -14.87 25.21 -12.20
CA ASN A 200 -16.10 26.01 -12.08
C ASN A 200 -16.35 26.53 -10.66
N SER A 201 -15.53 26.14 -9.67
CA SER A 201 -15.64 26.67 -8.31
C SER A 201 -14.73 27.87 -8.11
N ALA A 202 -15.24 28.92 -7.46
CA ALA A 202 -14.46 30.10 -7.07
C ALA A 202 -13.46 29.83 -5.92
N ILE A 203 -13.24 28.55 -5.58
CA ILE A 203 -12.34 28.14 -4.49
C ILE A 203 -10.94 27.95 -5.07
N ASN A 204 -10.11 28.95 -4.90
CA ASN A 204 -8.71 28.97 -5.42
C ASN A 204 -7.84 27.82 -4.87
N ASP A 205 -8.19 27.27 -3.70
CA ASP A 205 -7.38 26.23 -3.02
C ASP A 205 -7.97 24.81 -3.11
N PHE A 206 -9.01 24.58 -3.91
CA PHE A 206 -9.67 23.28 -3.98
C PHE A 206 -8.74 22.13 -4.39
N ASN A 207 -7.77 22.41 -5.27
CA ASN A 207 -6.76 21.43 -5.65
C ASN A 207 -5.93 20.94 -4.46
N MET A 208 -5.55 21.83 -3.57
CA MET A 208 -4.78 21.54 -2.37
C MET A 208 -5.59 20.66 -1.41
N TYR A 209 -6.85 21.02 -1.14
CA TYR A 209 -7.73 20.22 -0.27
C TYR A 209 -7.99 18.82 -0.83
N GLY A 210 -8.12 18.69 -2.16
CA GLY A 210 -8.26 17.40 -2.83
C GLY A 210 -7.06 16.48 -2.62
N VAL A 211 -5.85 16.99 -2.75
CA VAL A 211 -4.60 16.24 -2.52
C VAL A 211 -4.49 15.84 -1.04
N ILE A 212 -4.81 16.74 -0.11
CA ILE A 212 -4.80 16.46 1.32
C ILE A 212 -5.77 15.32 1.66
N LEU A 213 -7.01 15.40 1.17
CA LEU A 213 -8.03 14.38 1.41
C LEU A 213 -7.60 13.02 0.86
N ILE A 214 -7.11 12.98 -0.39
CA ILE A 214 -6.63 11.76 -1.04
C ILE A 214 -5.44 11.18 -0.26
N GLY A 215 -4.47 12.00 0.12
CA GLY A 215 -3.27 11.56 0.85
C GLY A 215 -3.62 10.92 2.19
N ILE A 216 -4.48 11.56 2.99
CA ILE A 216 -4.93 11.03 4.28
C ILE A 216 -5.78 9.77 4.09
N THR A 217 -6.68 9.75 3.09
CA THR A 217 -7.52 8.58 2.81
C THR A 217 -6.68 7.38 2.41
N LEU A 218 -5.73 7.56 1.48
CA LEU A 218 -4.86 6.49 1.04
C LEU A 218 -3.96 5.96 2.17
N PHE A 219 -3.48 6.84 3.04
CA PHE A 219 -2.76 6.43 4.24
C PHE A 219 -3.58 5.43 5.08
N TYR A 220 -4.85 5.73 5.38
CA TYR A 220 -5.69 4.81 6.17
C TYR A 220 -6.09 3.54 5.40
N VAL A 221 -6.36 3.64 4.10
CA VAL A 221 -6.67 2.48 3.25
C VAL A 221 -5.49 1.51 3.20
N MET A 222 -4.28 2.01 3.06
CA MET A 222 -3.08 1.17 3.04
C MET A 222 -2.79 0.53 4.40
N LEU A 223 -3.03 1.23 5.50
CA LEU A 223 -2.96 0.65 6.85
C LEU A 223 -4.03 -0.43 7.07
N PHE A 224 -5.22 -0.27 6.49
CA PHE A 224 -6.28 -1.29 6.54
C PHE A 224 -5.92 -2.57 5.78
N ILE A 225 -5.18 -2.47 4.66
CA ILE A 225 -4.77 -3.61 3.82
C ILE A 225 -3.53 -4.31 4.39
N LEU A 226 -2.65 -3.58 5.06
CA LEU A 226 -1.35 -4.06 5.52
C LEU A 226 -1.40 -5.36 6.36
N PRO A 227 -2.35 -5.58 7.29
CA PRO A 227 -2.44 -6.83 8.06
C PRO A 227 -2.58 -8.08 7.19
N GLU A 228 -3.36 -8.02 6.11
CA GLU A 228 -3.51 -9.15 5.18
C GLU A 228 -2.20 -9.44 4.44
N GLN A 229 -1.50 -8.41 3.96
CA GLN A 229 -0.20 -8.57 3.31
C GLN A 229 0.84 -9.20 4.25
N LEU A 230 0.88 -8.77 5.51
CA LEU A 230 1.79 -9.33 6.52
C LEU A 230 1.47 -10.80 6.84
N VAL A 231 0.18 -11.17 6.87
CA VAL A 231 -0.20 -12.58 7.08
C VAL A 231 0.15 -13.44 5.87
N ILE A 232 -0.03 -12.97 4.64
CA ILE A 232 0.43 -13.69 3.44
C ILE A 232 1.95 -13.87 3.48
N LEU A 233 2.71 -12.85 3.87
CA LEU A 233 4.16 -12.94 4.06
C LEU A 233 4.51 -14.00 5.11
N TYR A 234 3.81 -14.02 6.24
CA TYR A 234 3.96 -15.06 7.27
C TYR A 234 3.70 -16.45 6.70
N CYS A 235 2.62 -16.64 5.92
CA CYS A 235 2.32 -17.90 5.25
C CYS A 235 3.43 -18.32 4.29
N LYS A 236 3.98 -17.40 3.49
CA LYS A 236 5.13 -17.67 2.61
C LYS A 236 6.39 -18.10 3.38
N MET A 237 6.59 -17.58 4.59
CA MET A 237 7.72 -17.99 5.43
C MET A 237 7.50 -19.38 6.03
N ARG A 238 6.26 -19.72 6.42
CA ARG A 238 5.92 -20.92 7.18
C ARG A 238 5.57 -22.12 6.30
N PHE A 239 4.80 -21.90 5.21
CA PHE A 239 4.25 -22.96 4.38
C PHE A 239 4.88 -22.97 2.99
N LYS A 240 5.28 -24.17 2.51
CA LYS A 240 5.85 -24.31 1.15
C LYS A 240 4.81 -24.04 0.06
N SER A 241 3.54 -24.38 0.30
CA SER A 241 2.42 -24.22 -0.62
C SER A 241 2.10 -22.76 -0.99
N PHE A 242 2.58 -21.78 -0.21
CA PHE A 242 2.49 -20.36 -0.53
C PHE A 242 3.63 -19.85 -1.40
N ASN A 243 4.55 -20.73 -1.81
CA ASN A 243 5.69 -20.38 -2.65
C ASN A 243 5.60 -21.13 -3.98
N PHE A 244 6.28 -20.60 -4.99
CA PHE A 244 6.34 -21.16 -6.33
C PHE A 244 7.59 -22.04 -6.47
N ASN A 245 7.49 -23.09 -7.29
CA ASN A 245 8.64 -23.93 -7.65
C ASN A 245 9.54 -23.21 -8.68
N GLU A 246 10.65 -23.84 -9.05
CA GLU A 246 11.60 -23.29 -10.03
C GLU A 246 10.98 -23.08 -11.43
N SER A 247 9.95 -23.86 -11.77
CA SER A 247 9.21 -23.76 -13.02
C SER A 247 8.16 -22.63 -12.99
N GLY A 248 7.96 -21.96 -11.84
CA GLY A 248 7.00 -20.86 -11.70
C GLY A 248 5.57 -21.29 -11.39
N TYR A 249 5.33 -22.55 -11.05
CA TYR A 249 4.03 -23.06 -10.58
C TYR A 249 3.94 -22.99 -9.06
N LEU A 250 2.75 -22.65 -8.55
CA LEU A 250 2.48 -22.66 -7.13
C LEU A 250 2.55 -24.11 -6.59
N ASN A 251 3.23 -24.32 -5.48
CA ASN A 251 3.32 -25.63 -4.85
C ASN A 251 1.93 -26.11 -4.40
N SER A 252 1.65 -27.42 -4.49
CA SER A 252 0.43 -28.02 -3.96
C SER A 252 0.34 -27.87 -2.45
N LEU A 253 -0.88 -27.93 -1.90
CA LEU A 253 -1.09 -28.10 -0.47
C LEU A 253 -0.44 -29.43 -0.05
N GLU A 254 0.29 -29.44 1.05
CA GLU A 254 0.77 -30.69 1.62
C GLU A 254 -0.48 -31.46 2.10
N SER A 255 -0.86 -32.54 1.38
CA SER A 255 -1.84 -33.50 1.88
C SER A 255 -1.24 -34.19 3.11
N GLU A 256 -1.92 -34.07 4.26
CA GLU A 256 -1.65 -34.90 5.42
C GLU A 256 -1.81 -36.37 5.12
#